data_c3762a8117b04df66e024d8d47ae711a
#
_entry.id   c3762a8117b04df66e024d8d47ae711a
#
_cell.length_a   1.000
_cell.length_b   1.000
_cell.length_c   1.000
_cell.angle_alpha   90.00
_cell.angle_beta   90.00
_cell.angle_gamma   90.00
#
_symmetry.space_group_name_H-M   'P 1'
#
loop_
_entity.id
_entity.type
_entity.pdbx_description
1 polymer ?
#
loop_
_entity_poly.entity_id
_entity_poly.type
_entity_poly.pdbx_seq_one_letter_code
_entity_poly.pdbx_strand_id
1 'polypeptide(L)'
;MSTLSDYLDAIEIPYTQGYADELTDKHPFANNMLGIYQMLREYNIYPVGIKSNDKSFDDLPCPFIAHMGISFVVVTDVKEDAITYLWEGKKDTFTREQFLQHWSGNALLGEVTEDSAEPDYKQHISSLRRKSIIQYAIVALSFLFVLVPYVSMQSYIQGGNNAMMILSMAGLYICYILLKKQKHLHTAIGDKICSLFSHKDCTHILDSQAAHLWGFSWCEIGIGYFVANILILGLFPQLMPYILWGNIATLPYTVWSIAYQRKAKSLCMLCVVVQIILWCIFLSGIFFSYSILVSLSAFSLQGLLFTGACYVLCVLITHVVAKNLFATDESGQLQRQLVAIKANEQLFVTALKQQPYYAEAEEMRSCIQWGNPEASLRITILSNPHCNPCVRMHRKIDALLRRAGDKLSVQYFLSSFNDELLESNRVLVGIMRQYSQNEALHLFNEWYEKGKSAPQDFYADYPYDSVGEAVEVELALHARFKELTNLQATPTVLINGYLKPTYYDIEDIFYHTETIIN
;
A
#
# COMPACT_ATOMS: atom_id res chain seq x y z
N MET A 1 4.35 0.99 12.88
CA MET A 1 5.37 -0.01 12.55
C MET A 1 4.78 -1.38 12.79
N SER A 2 5.07 -2.35 11.96
CA SER A 2 4.59 -3.72 12.09
C SER A 2 5.63 -4.57 12.83
N THR A 3 5.22 -5.74 13.34
CA THR A 3 6.17 -6.71 13.94
C THR A 3 7.29 -7.09 12.95
N LEU A 4 6.97 -7.12 11.64
CA LEU A 4 7.96 -7.35 10.59
C LEU A 4 9.03 -6.25 10.59
N SER A 5 8.62 -4.97 10.55
CA SER A 5 9.55 -3.83 10.57
C SER A 5 10.41 -3.82 11.83
N ASP A 6 9.80 -4.05 13.01
CA ASP A 6 10.52 -4.09 14.28
C ASP A 6 11.59 -5.21 14.30
N TYR A 7 11.28 -6.34 13.65
CA TYR A 7 12.23 -7.46 13.56
C TYR A 7 13.35 -7.18 12.56
N LEU A 8 13.03 -6.64 11.37
CA LEU A 8 14.03 -6.25 10.36
C LEU A 8 15.01 -5.20 10.90
N ASP A 9 14.51 -4.23 11.68
CA ASP A 9 15.35 -3.25 12.37
C ASP A 9 16.26 -3.92 13.41
N ALA A 10 15.73 -4.89 14.19
CA ALA A 10 16.48 -5.57 15.23
C ALA A 10 17.62 -6.48 14.68
N ILE A 11 17.46 -7.03 13.48
CA ILE A 11 18.47 -7.84 12.78
C ILE A 11 19.29 -7.05 11.75
N GLU A 12 19.08 -5.72 11.66
CA GLU A 12 19.82 -4.79 10.81
C GLU A 12 19.76 -5.12 9.30
N ILE A 13 18.64 -5.65 8.82
CA ILE A 13 18.44 -5.96 7.41
C ILE A 13 18.11 -4.68 6.61
N PRO A 14 18.73 -4.45 5.43
CA PRO A 14 18.36 -3.34 4.56
C PRO A 14 16.93 -3.48 4.02
N TYR A 15 16.05 -2.55 4.37
CA TYR A 15 14.68 -2.51 3.87
C TYR A 15 14.16 -1.08 3.77
N THR A 16 13.05 -0.88 3.06
CA THR A 16 12.29 0.36 3.03
C THR A 16 10.97 0.18 3.78
N GLN A 17 10.64 1.14 4.65
CA GLN A 17 9.40 1.08 5.44
C GLN A 17 8.16 0.90 4.54
N GLY A 18 8.14 1.56 3.38
CA GLY A 18 7.03 1.47 2.43
C GLY A 18 6.82 0.06 1.89
N TYR A 19 7.89 -0.68 1.59
CA TYR A 19 7.80 -2.07 1.14
C TYR A 19 7.36 -3.00 2.27
N ALA A 20 7.92 -2.85 3.46
CA ALA A 20 7.53 -3.65 4.63
C ALA A 20 6.06 -3.44 5.01
N ASP A 21 5.57 -2.19 4.97
CA ASP A 21 4.17 -1.86 5.22
C ASP A 21 3.28 -2.42 4.11
N GLU A 22 3.66 -2.27 2.84
CA GLU A 22 2.92 -2.82 1.70
C GLU A 22 2.82 -4.35 1.76
N LEU A 23 3.93 -5.03 2.09
CA LEU A 23 3.97 -6.48 2.26
C LEU A 23 3.06 -6.92 3.41
N THR A 24 3.15 -6.26 4.58
CA THR A 24 2.29 -6.54 5.74
C THR A 24 0.81 -6.30 5.41
N ASP A 25 0.53 -5.21 4.70
CA ASP A 25 -0.83 -4.82 4.33
C ASP A 25 -1.49 -5.77 3.32
N LYS A 26 -0.71 -6.32 2.41
CA LYS A 26 -1.19 -7.25 1.39
C LYS A 26 -1.21 -8.70 1.85
N HIS A 27 -0.51 -9.04 2.94
CA HIS A 27 -0.40 -10.41 3.38
C HIS A 27 -1.64 -10.85 4.19
N PRO A 28 -2.38 -11.91 3.79
CA PRO A 28 -3.63 -12.31 4.44
C PRO A 28 -3.44 -12.77 5.88
N PHE A 29 -2.27 -13.31 6.20
CA PHE A 29 -1.91 -13.83 7.52
C PHE A 29 -0.90 -12.95 8.25
N ALA A 30 -0.83 -11.64 7.94
CA ALA A 30 0.15 -10.72 8.52
C ALA A 30 0.16 -10.72 10.07
N ASN A 31 -1.01 -10.98 10.68
CA ASN A 31 -1.20 -10.97 12.13
C ASN A 31 -1.06 -12.36 12.78
N ASN A 32 -0.45 -13.34 12.09
CA ASN A 32 -0.15 -14.64 12.66
C ASN A 32 1.29 -15.06 12.36
N MET A 33 1.78 -16.08 13.07
CA MET A 33 3.18 -16.53 12.97
C MET A 33 3.52 -17.05 11.57
N LEU A 34 2.57 -17.72 10.89
CA LEU A 34 2.76 -18.20 9.52
C LEU A 34 2.95 -17.05 8.54
N GLY A 35 2.16 -15.99 8.68
CA GLY A 35 2.31 -14.81 7.83
C GLY A 35 3.65 -14.10 8.04
N ILE A 36 4.09 -13.93 9.30
CA ILE A 36 5.41 -13.37 9.59
C ILE A 36 6.51 -14.27 9.02
N TYR A 37 6.38 -15.59 9.17
CA TYR A 37 7.28 -16.58 8.57
C TYR A 37 7.39 -16.41 7.04
N GLN A 38 6.26 -16.29 6.35
CA GLN A 38 6.22 -16.13 4.90
C GLN A 38 6.81 -14.77 4.47
N MET A 39 6.49 -13.70 5.18
CA MET A 39 7.04 -12.37 4.90
C MET A 39 8.55 -12.30 5.09
N LEU A 40 9.13 -12.95 6.11
CA LEU A 40 10.58 -13.02 6.31
C LEU A 40 11.28 -13.72 5.14
N ARG A 41 10.68 -14.73 4.55
CA ARG A 41 11.24 -15.43 3.37
C ARG A 41 11.34 -14.53 2.13
N GLU A 42 10.48 -13.54 1.99
CA GLU A 42 10.59 -12.56 0.89
C GLU A 42 11.86 -11.70 1.00
N TYR A 43 12.45 -11.59 2.21
CA TYR A 43 13.73 -10.92 2.46
C TYR A 43 14.94 -11.87 2.41
N ASN A 44 14.79 -13.10 1.91
CA ASN A 44 15.80 -14.16 1.96
C ASN A 44 16.30 -14.46 3.39
N ILE A 45 15.43 -14.34 4.38
CA ILE A 45 15.66 -14.76 5.74
C ILE A 45 15.05 -16.15 5.89
N TYR A 46 15.75 -17.08 6.55
CA TYR A 46 15.26 -18.43 6.78
C TYR A 46 14.67 -18.51 8.20
N PRO A 47 13.34 -18.40 8.34
CA PRO A 47 12.72 -18.38 9.66
C PRO A 47 12.58 -19.80 10.22
N VAL A 48 12.85 -19.95 11.52
CA VAL A 48 12.69 -21.18 12.29
C VAL A 48 11.70 -20.94 13.43
N GLY A 49 10.59 -21.66 13.40
CA GLY A 49 9.60 -21.64 14.49
C GLY A 49 10.00 -22.59 15.61
N ILE A 50 10.01 -22.08 16.83
CA ILE A 50 10.33 -22.85 18.05
C ILE A 50 9.12 -22.85 18.96
N LYS A 51 8.80 -24.02 19.52
CA LYS A 51 7.82 -24.17 20.58
C LYS A 51 8.50 -24.69 21.83
N SER A 52 8.58 -23.86 22.86
CA SER A 52 9.09 -24.24 24.17
C SER A 52 7.94 -24.71 25.07
N ASN A 53 7.91 -26.01 25.40
CA ASN A 53 6.88 -26.58 26.29
C ASN A 53 7.07 -26.13 27.73
N ASP A 54 8.33 -25.94 28.16
CA ASP A 54 8.71 -25.54 29.49
C ASP A 54 8.78 -24.02 29.68
N LYS A 55 8.39 -23.27 28.63
CA LYS A 55 8.52 -21.81 28.56
C LYS A 55 9.93 -21.31 28.92
N SER A 56 10.97 -22.10 28.61
CA SER A 56 12.36 -21.67 28.71
C SER A 56 12.73 -20.90 27.44
N PHE A 57 13.37 -19.75 27.60
CA PHE A 57 13.83 -18.88 26.51
C PHE A 57 15.28 -18.42 26.70
N ASP A 58 15.97 -18.93 27.75
CA ASP A 58 17.32 -18.51 28.05
C ASP A 58 18.34 -18.92 26.99
N ASP A 59 18.05 -20.00 26.25
CA ASP A 59 18.88 -20.50 25.15
C ASP A 59 18.50 -19.93 23.79
N LEU A 60 17.46 -19.08 23.71
CA LEU A 60 17.05 -18.49 22.45
C LEU A 60 17.97 -17.30 22.08
N PRO A 61 18.60 -17.33 20.90
CA PRO A 61 19.39 -16.19 20.43
C PRO A 61 18.49 -14.97 20.17
N CYS A 62 18.90 -13.80 20.67
CA CYS A 62 18.25 -12.53 20.39
C CYS A 62 18.82 -11.94 19.08
N PRO A 63 17.98 -11.23 18.29
CA PRO A 63 16.55 -11.00 18.52
C PRO A 63 15.67 -12.15 18.04
N PHE A 64 14.51 -12.33 18.67
CA PHE A 64 13.49 -13.26 18.23
C PHE A 64 12.07 -12.67 18.36
N ILE A 65 11.12 -13.17 17.57
CA ILE A 65 9.72 -12.78 17.65
C ILE A 65 9.00 -13.70 18.63
N ALA A 66 8.38 -13.15 19.67
CA ALA A 66 7.62 -13.87 20.67
C ALA A 66 6.11 -13.64 20.51
N HIS A 67 5.31 -14.71 20.60
CA HIS A 67 3.86 -14.63 20.58
C HIS A 67 3.32 -14.34 21.99
N MET A 68 2.73 -13.16 22.17
CA MET A 68 2.25 -12.63 23.45
C MET A 68 0.73 -12.43 23.41
N GLY A 69 -0.03 -13.40 23.94
CA GLY A 69 -1.49 -13.34 23.92
C GLY A 69 -2.06 -13.30 22.51
N ILE A 70 -2.49 -12.13 22.06
CA ILE A 70 -3.05 -11.90 20.70
C ILE A 70 -2.10 -11.14 19.77
N SER A 71 -0.90 -10.78 20.24
CA SER A 71 0.06 -9.93 19.53
C SER A 71 1.43 -10.60 19.43
N PHE A 72 2.29 -10.04 18.60
CA PHE A 72 3.70 -10.43 18.48
C PHE A 72 4.58 -9.27 18.92
N VAL A 73 5.66 -9.58 19.64
CA VAL A 73 6.68 -8.62 20.04
C VAL A 73 8.05 -9.13 19.62
N VAL A 74 8.99 -8.22 19.39
CA VAL A 74 10.38 -8.56 19.06
C VAL A 74 11.23 -8.43 20.31
N VAL A 75 11.67 -9.53 20.85
CA VAL A 75 12.58 -9.55 22.00
C VAL A 75 14.00 -9.24 21.51
N THR A 76 14.60 -8.18 22.03
CA THR A 76 15.94 -7.71 21.61
C THR A 76 17.03 -8.03 22.60
N ASP A 77 16.69 -8.17 23.88
CA ASP A 77 17.68 -8.46 24.95
C ASP A 77 17.00 -9.19 26.11
N VAL A 78 17.67 -10.23 26.62
CA VAL A 78 17.22 -11.04 27.77
C VAL A 78 18.26 -10.94 28.86
N LYS A 79 17.86 -10.35 30.01
CA LYS A 79 18.68 -10.27 31.24
C LYS A 79 18.03 -11.08 32.35
N GLU A 80 18.77 -11.30 33.43
CA GLU A 80 18.28 -12.08 34.57
C GLU A 80 16.94 -11.58 35.11
N ASP A 81 16.76 -10.27 35.25
CA ASP A 81 15.57 -9.66 35.85
C ASP A 81 14.63 -8.95 34.84
N ALA A 82 15.07 -8.68 33.61
CA ALA A 82 14.34 -7.86 32.67
C ALA A 82 14.49 -8.34 31.21
N ILE A 83 13.39 -8.31 30.47
CA ILE A 83 13.34 -8.64 29.03
C ILE A 83 12.97 -7.39 28.27
N THR A 84 13.85 -6.99 27.37
CA THR A 84 13.64 -5.83 26.51
C THR A 84 13.02 -6.26 25.19
N TYR A 85 11.97 -5.59 24.77
CA TYR A 85 11.26 -5.89 23.53
C TYR A 85 10.88 -4.62 22.76
N LEU A 86 10.64 -4.79 21.46
CA LEU A 86 10.06 -3.81 20.57
C LEU A 86 8.59 -4.19 20.29
N TRP A 87 7.72 -3.20 20.35
CA TRP A 87 6.32 -3.32 19.96
C TRP A 87 5.84 -2.03 19.28
N GLU A 88 5.43 -2.15 18.03
CA GLU A 88 5.00 -1.00 17.21
C GLU A 88 6.01 0.16 17.18
N GLY A 89 7.29 -0.16 17.08
CA GLY A 89 8.41 0.79 17.07
C GLY A 89 8.77 1.38 18.43
N LYS A 90 8.15 0.91 19.51
CA LYS A 90 8.47 1.36 20.88
C LYS A 90 9.25 0.28 21.62
N LYS A 91 10.33 0.72 22.26
CA LYS A 91 11.13 -0.13 23.12
C LYS A 91 10.56 -0.07 24.54
N ASP A 92 10.27 -1.24 25.11
CA ASP A 92 9.74 -1.38 26.47
C ASP A 92 10.38 -2.60 27.15
N THR A 93 10.12 -2.78 28.44
CA THR A 93 10.70 -3.86 29.24
C THR A 93 9.63 -4.55 30.07
N PHE A 94 9.69 -5.89 30.10
CA PHE A 94 8.94 -6.71 31.05
C PHE A 94 9.86 -7.26 32.12
N THR A 95 9.33 -7.50 33.34
CA THR A 95 9.97 -8.43 34.25
C THR A 95 9.85 -9.85 33.71
N ARG A 96 10.75 -10.74 34.10
CA ARG A 96 10.73 -12.14 33.66
C ARG A 96 9.38 -12.82 33.94
N GLU A 97 8.80 -12.55 35.11
CA GLU A 97 7.49 -13.10 35.49
C GLU A 97 6.37 -12.59 34.60
N GLN A 98 6.33 -11.30 34.31
CA GLN A 98 5.34 -10.69 33.40
C GLN A 98 5.43 -11.25 32.00
N PHE A 99 6.66 -11.44 31.49
CA PHE A 99 6.85 -12.02 30.16
C PHE A 99 6.32 -13.45 30.10
N LEU A 100 6.67 -14.31 31.09
CA LEU A 100 6.23 -15.69 31.14
C LEU A 100 4.72 -15.86 31.29
N GLN A 101 4.04 -14.92 31.96
CA GLN A 101 2.58 -14.93 32.07
C GLN A 101 1.89 -14.73 30.72
N HIS A 102 2.46 -13.90 29.84
CA HIS A 102 1.83 -13.51 28.57
C HIS A 102 2.38 -14.30 27.37
N TRP A 103 3.60 -14.84 27.48
CA TRP A 103 4.21 -15.60 26.39
C TRP A 103 3.57 -16.97 26.22
N SER A 104 3.19 -17.28 24.98
CA SER A 104 2.56 -18.58 24.64
C SER A 104 3.54 -19.77 24.58
N GLY A 105 4.84 -19.53 24.71
CA GLY A 105 5.89 -20.53 24.48
C GLY A 105 6.33 -20.66 23.01
N ASN A 106 5.69 -19.91 22.10
CA ASN A 106 6.05 -19.91 20.68
C ASN A 106 6.98 -18.74 20.36
N ALA A 107 8.05 -19.04 19.62
CA ALA A 107 9.02 -18.05 19.14
C ALA A 107 9.33 -18.28 17.66
N LEU A 108 9.71 -17.23 16.96
CA LEU A 108 10.18 -17.27 15.58
C LEU A 108 11.53 -16.57 15.51
N LEU A 109 12.53 -17.28 15.00
CA LEU A 109 13.87 -16.77 14.75
C LEU A 109 14.11 -16.72 13.24
N GLY A 110 14.95 -15.82 12.78
CA GLY A 110 15.36 -15.76 11.37
C GLY A 110 16.86 -15.91 11.24
N GLU A 111 17.30 -16.88 10.46
CA GLU A 111 18.70 -16.99 10.06
C GLU A 111 18.95 -16.03 8.90
N VAL A 112 19.90 -15.12 9.10
CA VAL A 112 20.30 -14.09 8.14
C VAL A 112 21.45 -14.60 7.30
N THR A 113 21.42 -14.39 5.99
CA THR A 113 22.49 -14.68 5.04
C THR A 113 23.04 -13.40 4.42
N GLU A 114 24.15 -13.48 3.70
CA GLU A 114 24.71 -12.32 3.01
C GLU A 114 23.77 -11.71 1.94
N ASP A 115 22.86 -12.53 1.42
CA ASP A 115 21.83 -12.12 0.43
C ASP A 115 20.51 -11.67 1.08
N SER A 116 20.44 -11.63 2.42
CA SER A 116 19.22 -11.20 3.11
C SER A 116 19.03 -9.69 2.97
N ALA A 117 18.04 -9.29 2.20
CA ALA A 117 17.67 -7.90 1.95
C ALA A 117 16.26 -7.82 1.35
N GLU A 118 15.70 -6.62 1.32
CA GLU A 118 14.50 -6.34 0.52
C GLU A 118 14.76 -6.62 -0.97
N PRO A 119 13.86 -7.31 -1.69
CA PRO A 119 13.91 -7.44 -3.13
C PRO A 119 14.00 -6.06 -3.81
N ASP A 120 14.94 -5.90 -4.76
CA ASP A 120 15.14 -4.64 -5.49
C ASP A 120 15.38 -3.39 -4.61
N TYR A 121 15.93 -3.55 -3.41
CA TYR A 121 16.17 -2.48 -2.43
C TYR A 121 16.79 -1.21 -3.03
N LYS A 122 17.83 -1.37 -3.89
CA LYS A 122 18.52 -0.23 -4.53
C LYS A 122 17.57 0.58 -5.42
N GLN A 123 16.64 -0.07 -6.10
CA GLN A 123 15.65 0.61 -6.96
C GLN A 123 14.61 1.31 -6.10
N HIS A 124 14.11 0.66 -5.05
CA HIS A 124 13.13 1.24 -4.13
C HIS A 124 13.68 2.47 -3.42
N ILE A 125 14.89 2.40 -2.83
CA ILE A 125 15.49 3.56 -2.15
C ILE A 125 15.80 4.71 -3.11
N SER A 126 16.21 4.41 -4.34
CA SER A 126 16.46 5.45 -5.36
C SER A 126 15.15 6.16 -5.75
N SER A 127 14.07 5.41 -5.89
CA SER A 127 12.73 5.94 -6.19
C SER A 127 12.19 6.81 -5.06
N LEU A 128 12.40 6.40 -3.80
CA LEU A 128 12.02 7.18 -2.61
C LEU A 128 12.82 8.48 -2.52
N ARG A 129 14.14 8.43 -2.74
CA ARG A 129 14.98 9.63 -2.78
C ARG A 129 14.52 10.60 -3.87
N ARG A 130 14.24 10.10 -5.07
CA ARG A 130 13.72 10.92 -6.17
C ARG A 130 12.38 11.56 -5.83
N LYS A 131 11.44 10.81 -5.25
CA LYS A 131 10.16 11.35 -4.78
C LYS A 131 10.35 12.44 -3.72
N SER A 132 11.22 12.20 -2.72
CA SER A 132 11.53 13.19 -1.68
C SER A 132 12.14 14.46 -2.27
N ILE A 133 13.11 14.35 -3.18
CA ILE A 133 13.74 15.52 -3.83
C ILE A 133 12.68 16.33 -4.60
N ILE A 134 11.81 15.67 -5.36
CA ILE A 134 10.72 16.34 -6.08
C ILE A 134 9.77 17.04 -5.09
N GLN A 135 9.39 16.39 -4.00
CA GLN A 135 8.53 16.97 -2.98
C GLN A 135 9.16 18.22 -2.34
N TYR A 136 10.44 18.14 -1.92
CA TYR A 136 11.15 19.29 -1.36
C TYR A 136 11.33 20.40 -2.38
N ALA A 137 11.60 20.07 -3.64
CA ALA A 137 11.68 21.06 -4.71
C ALA A 137 10.36 21.79 -4.94
N ILE A 138 9.24 21.06 -4.95
CA ILE A 138 7.89 21.64 -5.09
C ILE A 138 7.60 22.59 -3.89
N VAL A 139 7.89 22.15 -2.66
CA VAL A 139 7.68 22.98 -1.46
C VAL A 139 8.57 24.24 -1.51
N ALA A 140 9.84 24.09 -1.86
CA ALA A 140 10.76 25.23 -1.97
C ALA A 140 10.34 26.22 -3.07
N LEU A 141 9.95 25.73 -4.25
CA LEU A 141 9.45 26.56 -5.35
C LEU A 141 8.14 27.27 -4.97
N SER A 142 7.22 26.59 -4.30
CA SER A 142 5.97 27.18 -3.82
C SER A 142 6.23 28.28 -2.79
N PHE A 143 7.18 28.04 -1.89
CA PHE A 143 7.60 29.04 -0.91
C PHE A 143 8.24 30.26 -1.57
N LEU A 144 9.15 30.05 -2.52
CA LEU A 144 9.78 31.13 -3.29
C LEU A 144 8.75 31.91 -4.13
N PHE A 145 7.78 31.21 -4.72
CA PHE A 145 6.71 31.82 -5.51
C PHE A 145 5.88 32.84 -4.70
N VAL A 146 5.69 32.58 -3.41
CA VAL A 146 4.98 33.51 -2.50
C VAL A 146 5.94 34.55 -1.90
N LEU A 147 7.14 34.13 -1.50
CA LEU A 147 8.10 34.98 -0.78
C LEU A 147 8.67 36.10 -1.66
N VAL A 148 9.04 35.78 -2.92
CA VAL A 148 9.68 36.77 -3.81
C VAL A 148 8.77 37.96 -4.11
N PRO A 149 7.50 37.80 -4.52
CA PRO A 149 6.58 38.95 -4.67
C PRO A 149 6.34 39.69 -3.36
N TYR A 150 6.17 38.95 -2.25
CA TYR A 150 5.95 39.55 -0.93
C TYR A 150 7.08 40.52 -0.53
N VAL A 151 8.34 40.08 -0.66
CA VAL A 151 9.53 40.90 -0.36
C VAL A 151 9.67 42.04 -1.36
N SER A 152 9.36 41.84 -2.63
CA SER A 152 9.45 42.87 -3.68
C SER A 152 8.45 43.99 -3.51
N MET A 153 7.33 43.75 -2.81
CA MET A 153 6.28 44.74 -2.53
C MET A 153 6.45 45.40 -1.16
N GLN A 154 7.67 45.79 -0.80
CA GLN A 154 8.02 46.37 0.52
C GLN A 154 7.13 47.54 0.98
N SER A 155 6.58 48.32 0.06
CA SER A 155 5.68 49.44 0.40
C SER A 155 4.36 49.01 1.05
N TYR A 156 3.99 47.75 0.92
CA TYR A 156 2.80 47.15 1.53
C TYR A 156 3.09 46.30 2.77
N ILE A 157 4.37 46.10 3.13
CA ILE A 157 4.77 45.33 4.32
C ILE A 157 4.54 46.19 5.58
N GLN A 158 3.34 46.06 6.12
CA GLN A 158 2.96 46.60 7.42
C GLN A 158 3.00 45.52 8.49
N GLY A 159 3.17 45.90 9.75
CA GLY A 159 3.22 44.92 10.86
C GLY A 159 2.01 44.00 10.92
N GLY A 160 0.82 44.49 10.52
CA GLY A 160 -0.41 43.67 10.43
C GLY A 160 -0.37 42.58 9.37
N ASN A 161 0.18 42.88 8.19
CA ASN A 161 0.31 41.88 7.11
C ASN A 161 1.26 40.76 7.51
N ASN A 162 2.38 41.08 8.17
CA ASN A 162 3.31 40.08 8.68
C ASN A 162 2.68 39.18 9.74
N ALA A 163 1.93 39.77 10.69
CA ALA A 163 1.22 39.01 11.72
C ALA A 163 0.18 38.07 11.10
N MET A 164 -0.62 38.57 10.15
CA MET A 164 -1.62 37.75 9.43
C MET A 164 -0.99 36.64 8.62
N MET A 165 0.17 36.86 7.98
CA MET A 165 0.91 35.81 7.23
C MET A 165 1.37 34.72 8.18
N ILE A 166 2.02 35.05 9.30
CA ILE A 166 2.52 34.09 10.30
C ILE A 166 1.35 33.29 10.90
N LEU A 167 0.27 33.96 11.28
CA LEU A 167 -0.92 33.35 11.84
C LEU A 167 -1.60 32.38 10.82
N SER A 168 -1.62 32.78 9.54
CA SER A 168 -2.18 31.93 8.47
C SER A 168 -1.32 30.70 8.24
N MET A 169 0.01 30.79 8.30
CA MET A 169 0.91 29.62 8.23
C MET A 169 0.69 28.69 9.44
N ALA A 170 0.56 29.24 10.65
CA ALA A 170 0.26 28.45 11.84
C ALA A 170 -1.11 27.76 11.73
N GLY A 171 -2.14 28.47 11.26
CA GLY A 171 -3.47 27.92 11.04
C GLY A 171 -3.49 26.80 10.01
N LEU A 172 -2.76 26.96 8.90
CA LEU A 172 -2.59 25.94 7.87
C LEU A 172 -1.99 24.67 8.46
N TYR A 173 -0.92 24.79 9.26
CA TYR A 173 -0.26 23.66 9.89
C TYR A 173 -1.18 22.92 10.87
N ILE A 174 -1.94 23.61 11.71
CA ILE A 174 -2.88 23.00 12.64
C ILE A 174 -4.04 22.31 11.90
N CYS A 175 -4.58 22.93 10.85
CA CYS A 175 -5.63 22.31 10.03
C CYS A 175 -5.13 21.05 9.30
N TYR A 176 -3.87 21.02 8.87
CA TYR A 176 -3.24 19.81 8.30
C TYR A 176 -3.14 18.68 9.34
N ILE A 177 -2.75 18.98 10.59
CA ILE A 177 -2.75 17.98 11.68
C ILE A 177 -4.16 17.48 11.95
N LEU A 178 -5.16 18.36 11.99
CA LEU A 178 -6.57 18.00 12.16
C LEU A 178 -7.07 17.08 11.06
N LEU A 179 -6.73 17.37 9.79
CA LEU A 179 -7.10 16.54 8.65
C LEU A 179 -6.49 15.14 8.76
N LYS A 180 -5.21 15.02 9.14
CA LYS A 180 -4.58 13.72 9.41
C LYS A 180 -5.30 12.96 10.53
N LYS A 181 -5.63 13.63 11.63
CA LYS A 181 -6.39 12.99 12.73
C LYS A 181 -7.79 12.55 12.32
N GLN A 182 -8.48 13.34 11.51
CA GLN A 182 -9.79 12.97 10.96
C GLN A 182 -9.72 11.71 10.07
N LYS A 183 -8.55 11.45 9.48
CA LYS A 183 -8.27 10.23 8.71
C LYS A 183 -7.60 9.13 9.54
N HIS A 184 -7.68 9.21 10.87
CA HIS A 184 -7.12 8.25 11.84
C HIS A 184 -5.60 8.02 11.70
N LEU A 185 -4.87 8.96 11.09
CA LEU A 185 -3.43 8.91 10.97
C LEU A 185 -2.76 9.46 12.23
N HIS A 186 -1.79 8.72 12.76
CA HIS A 186 -1.01 9.15 13.93
C HIS A 186 -0.11 10.35 13.61
N THR A 187 -0.12 11.34 14.49
CA THR A 187 0.76 12.51 14.41
C THR A 187 1.36 12.80 15.79
N ALA A 188 2.67 12.66 15.92
CA ALA A 188 3.37 12.83 17.21
C ALA A 188 3.07 14.17 17.91
N ILE A 189 2.95 15.27 17.14
CA ILE A 189 2.63 16.61 17.67
C ILE A 189 1.14 16.71 18.02
N GLY A 190 0.25 16.20 17.18
CA GLY A 190 -1.18 16.20 17.44
C GLY A 190 -1.53 15.37 18.68
N ASP A 191 -0.87 14.23 18.88
CA ASP A 191 -1.06 13.37 20.04
C ASP A 191 -0.54 14.03 21.33
N LYS A 192 0.62 14.70 21.27
CA LYS A 192 1.13 15.49 22.40
C LYS A 192 0.21 16.65 22.79
N ILE A 193 -0.33 17.41 21.83
CA ILE A 193 -1.25 18.54 22.13
C ILE A 193 -2.55 17.99 22.73
N CYS A 194 -3.09 16.90 22.21
CA CYS A 194 -4.31 16.30 22.76
C CYS A 194 -4.08 15.70 24.16
N SER A 195 -2.91 15.10 24.43
CA SER A 195 -2.60 14.50 25.74
C SER A 195 -2.33 15.53 26.85
N LEU A 196 -1.84 16.74 26.49
CA LEU A 196 -1.56 17.80 27.46
C LEU A 196 -2.79 18.37 28.16
N PHE A 197 -3.98 18.29 27.55
CA PHE A 197 -5.15 19.02 28.02
C PHE A 197 -6.35 18.19 28.43
N SER A 198 -6.47 16.90 28.11
CA SER A 198 -7.55 16.03 28.59
C SER A 198 -7.48 14.62 28.00
N HIS A 199 -7.91 13.61 28.74
CA HIS A 199 -8.16 12.23 28.27
C HIS A 199 -9.39 12.07 27.34
N LYS A 200 -9.87 13.15 26.69
CA LYS A 200 -11.04 13.10 25.80
C LYS A 200 -10.62 13.08 24.34
N ASP A 201 -11.13 12.08 23.62
CA ASP A 201 -10.81 11.83 22.21
C ASP A 201 -11.24 12.96 21.28
N CYS A 202 -10.25 13.60 20.61
CA CYS A 202 -10.50 14.56 19.55
C CYS A 202 -11.27 13.94 18.36
N THR A 203 -11.15 12.62 18.16
CA THR A 203 -11.75 11.86 17.05
C THR A 203 -13.28 11.93 17.07
N HIS A 204 -13.92 11.85 18.24
CA HIS A 204 -15.37 11.89 18.35
C HIS A 204 -16.02 13.16 17.74
N ILE A 205 -15.35 14.32 17.83
CA ILE A 205 -15.84 15.56 17.19
C ILE A 205 -15.57 15.56 15.69
N LEU A 206 -14.39 15.06 15.27
CA LEU A 206 -13.98 15.06 13.88
C LEU A 206 -14.78 14.06 13.01
N ASP A 207 -15.28 12.98 13.61
CA ASP A 207 -16.11 11.95 12.94
C ASP A 207 -17.61 12.29 12.95
N SER A 208 -18.01 13.36 13.67
CA SER A 208 -19.41 13.75 13.75
C SER A 208 -19.94 14.31 12.43
N GLN A 209 -21.26 14.17 12.18
CA GLN A 209 -21.90 14.80 11.02
C GLN A 209 -21.71 16.32 10.98
N ALA A 210 -21.58 16.97 12.15
CA ALA A 210 -21.33 18.40 12.26
C ALA A 210 -19.90 18.82 11.82
N ALA A 211 -18.98 17.86 11.67
CA ALA A 211 -17.63 18.10 11.12
C ALA A 211 -17.63 18.33 9.60
N HIS A 212 -18.77 18.17 8.93
CA HIS A 212 -18.90 18.31 7.48
C HIS A 212 -19.96 19.36 7.12
N LEU A 213 -19.70 20.10 6.05
CA LEU A 213 -20.61 21.07 5.44
C LEU A 213 -20.71 20.78 3.94
N TRP A 214 -21.89 20.33 3.47
CA TRP A 214 -22.12 20.01 2.04
C TRP A 214 -21.09 19.03 1.43
N GLY A 215 -20.59 18.08 2.23
CA GLY A 215 -19.59 17.10 1.80
C GLY A 215 -18.13 17.54 2.00
N PHE A 216 -17.87 18.79 2.34
CA PHE A 216 -16.55 19.29 2.70
C PHE A 216 -16.32 19.15 4.21
N SER A 217 -15.13 18.69 4.60
CA SER A 217 -14.71 18.73 6.00
C SER A 217 -14.34 20.17 6.41
N TRP A 218 -14.66 20.57 7.67
CA TRP A 218 -14.18 21.85 8.21
C TRP A 218 -12.64 21.95 8.22
N CYS A 219 -11.94 20.82 8.28
CA CYS A 219 -10.47 20.80 8.14
C CYS A 219 -10.04 21.19 6.73
N GLU A 220 -10.70 20.71 5.69
CA GLU A 220 -10.44 21.05 4.29
C GLU A 220 -10.76 22.53 4.01
N ILE A 221 -11.90 23.02 4.52
CA ILE A 221 -12.29 24.43 4.41
C ILE A 221 -11.24 25.31 5.10
N GLY A 222 -10.76 24.90 6.29
CA GLY A 222 -9.72 25.62 7.03
C GLY A 222 -8.39 25.69 6.29
N ILE A 223 -7.93 24.58 5.71
CA ILE A 223 -6.72 24.54 4.87
C ILE A 223 -6.88 25.49 3.68
N GLY A 224 -7.99 25.38 2.93
CA GLY A 224 -8.26 26.24 1.78
C GLY A 224 -8.30 27.71 2.15
N TYR A 225 -8.90 28.05 3.30
CA TYR A 225 -8.95 29.41 3.83
C TYR A 225 -7.53 29.97 4.13
N PHE A 226 -6.70 29.23 4.87
CA PHE A 226 -5.36 29.70 5.21
C PHE A 226 -4.42 29.75 4.00
N VAL A 227 -4.54 28.80 3.07
CA VAL A 227 -3.80 28.83 1.79
C VAL A 227 -4.19 30.06 0.98
N ALA A 228 -5.48 30.37 0.85
CA ALA A 228 -5.94 31.58 0.17
C ALA A 228 -5.38 32.86 0.82
N ASN A 229 -5.40 32.96 2.17
CA ASN A 229 -4.80 34.08 2.88
C ASN A 229 -3.32 34.24 2.54
N ILE A 230 -2.53 33.17 2.58
CA ILE A 230 -1.09 33.19 2.27
C ILE A 230 -0.86 33.63 0.83
N LEU A 231 -1.62 33.10 -0.14
CA LEU A 231 -1.50 33.47 -1.55
C LEU A 231 -1.88 34.93 -1.79
N ILE A 232 -2.99 35.39 -1.23
CA ILE A 232 -3.46 36.79 -1.41
C ILE A 232 -2.49 37.76 -0.77
N LEU A 233 -2.05 37.52 0.47
CA LEU A 233 -1.08 38.38 1.15
C LEU A 233 0.28 38.40 0.44
N GLY A 234 0.70 37.27 -0.13
CA GLY A 234 1.99 37.17 -0.82
C GLY A 234 1.99 37.76 -2.22
N LEU A 235 0.92 37.57 -2.99
CA LEU A 235 0.85 37.98 -4.41
C LEU A 235 0.09 39.28 -4.63
N PHE A 236 -0.92 39.58 -3.79
CA PHE A 236 -1.84 40.69 -3.94
C PHE A 236 -2.09 41.40 -2.60
N PRO A 237 -1.05 41.95 -1.91
CA PRO A 237 -1.19 42.51 -0.57
C PRO A 237 -2.19 43.69 -0.50
N GLN A 238 -2.47 44.34 -1.63
CA GLN A 238 -3.50 45.38 -1.75
C GLN A 238 -4.93 44.85 -1.48
N LEU A 239 -5.15 43.55 -1.56
CA LEU A 239 -6.45 42.89 -1.27
C LEU A 239 -6.63 42.52 0.21
N MET A 240 -5.68 42.87 1.07
CA MET A 240 -5.73 42.63 2.52
C MET A 240 -7.06 43.09 3.18
N PRO A 241 -7.70 44.22 2.82
CA PRO A 241 -9.00 44.60 3.39
C PRO A 241 -10.09 43.51 3.17
N TYR A 242 -10.08 42.84 2.03
CA TYR A 242 -11.07 41.77 1.74
C TYR A 242 -10.80 40.49 2.55
N ILE A 243 -9.53 40.21 2.88
CA ILE A 243 -9.18 39.12 3.82
C ILE A 243 -9.78 39.41 5.19
N LEU A 244 -9.70 40.65 5.69
CA LEU A 244 -10.29 41.03 6.96
C LEU A 244 -11.82 40.84 6.96
N TRP A 245 -12.52 41.23 5.88
CA TRP A 245 -13.95 40.99 5.74
C TRP A 245 -14.26 39.49 5.69
N GLY A 246 -13.48 38.70 4.96
CA GLY A 246 -13.59 37.23 4.94
C GLY A 246 -13.39 36.63 6.33
N ASN A 247 -12.40 37.12 7.10
CA ASN A 247 -12.15 36.68 8.46
C ASN A 247 -13.33 37.02 9.40
N ILE A 248 -13.90 38.23 9.32
CA ILE A 248 -15.10 38.63 10.10
C ILE A 248 -16.24 37.64 9.82
N ALA A 249 -16.42 37.22 8.56
CA ALA A 249 -17.44 36.25 8.19
C ALA A 249 -17.20 34.84 8.79
N THR A 250 -15.95 34.51 9.17
CA THR A 250 -15.64 33.25 9.85
C THR A 250 -15.87 33.28 11.36
N LEU A 251 -15.94 34.43 12.01
CA LEU A 251 -16.08 34.53 13.47
C LEU A 251 -17.36 33.89 14.03
N PRO A 252 -18.55 33.99 13.40
CA PRO A 252 -19.76 33.30 13.86
C PRO A 252 -19.56 31.78 13.94
N TYR A 253 -18.77 31.19 13.02
CA TYR A 253 -18.42 29.77 13.06
C TYR A 253 -17.66 29.41 14.36
N THR A 254 -16.79 30.28 14.85
CA THR A 254 -16.03 30.01 16.08
C THR A 254 -16.95 29.84 17.29
N VAL A 255 -17.97 30.69 17.39
CA VAL A 255 -18.97 30.65 18.46
C VAL A 255 -19.82 29.37 18.33
N TRP A 256 -20.28 29.08 17.13
CA TRP A 256 -21.07 27.86 16.86
C TRP A 256 -20.26 26.60 17.20
N SER A 257 -19.00 26.53 16.77
CA SER A 257 -18.14 25.38 17.01
C SER A 257 -17.91 25.13 18.52
N ILE A 258 -17.65 26.17 19.31
CA ILE A 258 -17.49 26.05 20.78
C ILE A 258 -18.80 25.60 21.43
N ALA A 259 -19.93 26.17 21.01
CA ALA A 259 -21.26 25.78 21.51
C ALA A 259 -21.57 24.31 21.22
N TYR A 260 -21.26 23.84 20.00
CA TYR A 260 -21.43 22.45 19.61
C TYR A 260 -20.56 21.51 20.46
N GLN A 261 -19.27 21.81 20.63
CA GLN A 261 -18.34 21.01 21.44
C GLN A 261 -18.80 20.91 22.89
N ARG A 262 -19.31 22.00 23.47
CA ARG A 262 -19.90 22.01 24.81
C ARG A 262 -21.14 21.09 24.90
N LYS A 263 -22.03 21.16 23.90
CA LYS A 263 -23.23 20.31 23.82
C LYS A 263 -22.88 18.82 23.67
N ALA A 264 -21.86 18.51 22.88
CA ALA A 264 -21.33 17.16 22.67
C ALA A 264 -20.52 16.63 23.87
N LYS A 265 -20.28 17.45 24.91
CA LYS A 265 -19.46 17.12 26.08
C LYS A 265 -18.05 16.59 25.71
N SER A 266 -17.56 16.93 24.54
CA SER A 266 -16.25 16.55 24.03
C SER A 266 -15.55 17.81 23.47
N LEU A 267 -14.30 18.03 23.83
CA LEU A 267 -13.55 19.25 23.49
C LEU A 267 -12.34 18.88 22.64
N CYS A 268 -12.32 19.35 21.39
CA CYS A 268 -11.19 19.19 20.48
C CYS A 268 -10.24 20.38 20.63
N MET A 269 -9.09 20.18 21.32
CA MET A 269 -8.12 21.26 21.57
C MET A 269 -7.53 21.85 20.30
N LEU A 270 -7.24 21.04 19.30
CA LEU A 270 -6.74 21.54 18.02
C LEU A 270 -7.77 22.45 17.32
N CYS A 271 -9.06 22.12 17.41
CA CYS A 271 -10.13 22.97 16.90
C CYS A 271 -10.17 24.32 17.63
N VAL A 272 -9.98 24.31 18.96
CA VAL A 272 -9.91 25.56 19.76
C VAL A 272 -8.71 26.41 19.36
N VAL A 273 -7.56 25.81 19.12
CA VAL A 273 -6.35 26.54 18.64
C VAL A 273 -6.63 27.24 17.30
N VAL A 274 -7.30 26.57 16.35
CA VAL A 274 -7.69 27.22 15.08
C VAL A 274 -8.60 28.44 15.33
N GLN A 275 -9.55 28.32 16.26
CA GLN A 275 -10.43 29.44 16.60
C GLN A 275 -9.67 30.60 17.22
N ILE A 276 -8.71 30.35 18.12
CA ILE A 276 -7.81 31.39 18.67
C ILE A 276 -7.03 32.06 17.54
N ILE A 277 -6.51 31.31 16.58
CA ILE A 277 -5.79 31.87 15.43
C ILE A 277 -6.71 32.79 14.60
N LEU A 278 -7.97 32.40 14.35
CA LEU A 278 -8.93 33.26 13.63
C LEU A 278 -9.19 34.57 14.37
N TRP A 279 -9.34 34.55 15.70
CA TRP A 279 -9.46 35.76 16.52
C TRP A 279 -8.18 36.60 16.51
N CYS A 280 -7.00 35.98 16.56
CA CYS A 280 -5.73 36.71 16.48
C CYS A 280 -5.55 37.37 15.09
N ILE A 281 -5.98 36.75 13.99
CA ILE A 281 -6.01 37.35 12.65
C ILE A 281 -6.91 38.61 12.67
N PHE A 282 -8.12 38.48 13.23
CA PHE A 282 -9.05 39.58 13.35
C PHE A 282 -8.45 40.75 14.14
N LEU A 283 -7.88 40.48 15.32
CA LEU A 283 -7.26 41.50 16.16
C LEU A 283 -6.05 42.15 15.48
N SER A 284 -5.20 41.37 14.81
CA SER A 284 -4.07 41.92 14.07
C SER A 284 -4.51 42.84 12.93
N GLY A 285 -5.62 42.50 12.26
CA GLY A 285 -6.23 43.34 11.23
C GLY A 285 -6.73 44.68 11.78
N ILE A 286 -7.31 44.68 12.98
CA ILE A 286 -7.80 45.92 13.62
C ILE A 286 -6.66 46.80 14.18
N PHE A 287 -5.70 46.21 14.90
CA PHE A 287 -4.69 46.95 15.63
C PHE A 287 -3.51 47.43 14.77
N PHE A 288 -3.14 46.68 13.73
CA PHE A 288 -1.93 46.94 12.94
C PHE A 288 -2.21 47.35 11.50
N SER A 289 -3.44 47.25 11.02
CA SER A 289 -3.81 47.67 9.67
C SER A 289 -4.78 48.82 9.74
N TYR A 290 -4.45 49.90 9.03
CA TYR A 290 -5.26 51.10 8.95
C TYR A 290 -6.73 50.77 8.66
N SER A 291 -7.52 50.87 9.72
CA SER A 291 -8.97 50.98 9.80
C SER A 291 -9.87 50.26 8.74
N ILE A 292 -10.79 49.46 9.26
CA ILE A 292 -12.01 48.99 8.57
C ILE A 292 -12.70 50.14 7.79
N LEU A 293 -12.61 51.40 8.28
CA LEU A 293 -13.16 52.58 7.64
C LEU A 293 -12.47 52.96 6.32
N VAL A 294 -11.14 52.75 6.17
CA VAL A 294 -10.43 53.00 4.90
C VAL A 294 -10.80 51.93 3.88
N SER A 295 -11.13 50.72 4.31
CA SER A 295 -11.55 49.64 3.40
C SER A 295 -12.93 49.86 2.77
N LEU A 296 -13.83 50.59 3.44
CA LEU A 296 -15.15 50.95 2.90
C LEU A 296 -15.07 51.95 1.75
N SER A 297 -14.12 52.90 1.80
CA SER A 297 -13.92 53.90 0.74
C SER A 297 -13.23 53.35 -0.52
N ALA A 298 -12.49 52.23 -0.38
CA ALA A 298 -11.77 51.55 -1.47
C ALA A 298 -12.45 50.26 -1.95
N PHE A 299 -13.73 50.06 -1.60
CA PHE A 299 -14.46 48.86 -1.96
C PHE A 299 -14.64 48.76 -3.47
N SER A 300 -14.15 47.66 -4.06
CA SER A 300 -14.33 47.29 -5.46
C SER A 300 -15.02 45.96 -5.55
N LEU A 301 -16.11 45.89 -6.32
CA LEU A 301 -16.80 44.65 -6.59
C LEU A 301 -15.86 43.62 -7.24
N GLN A 302 -14.95 44.03 -8.12
CA GLN A 302 -13.95 43.18 -8.73
C GLN A 302 -13.00 42.55 -7.70
N GLY A 303 -12.51 43.35 -6.74
CA GLY A 303 -11.64 42.87 -5.64
C GLY A 303 -12.36 41.84 -4.75
N LEU A 304 -13.65 42.10 -4.45
CA LEU A 304 -14.45 41.13 -3.67
C LEU A 304 -14.66 39.81 -4.42
N LEU A 305 -15.05 39.89 -5.68
CA LEU A 305 -15.29 38.71 -6.50
C LEU A 305 -14.00 37.90 -6.72
N PHE A 306 -12.88 38.57 -7.00
CA PHE A 306 -11.58 37.93 -7.13
C PHE A 306 -11.14 37.22 -5.85
N THR A 307 -11.23 37.91 -4.71
CA THR A 307 -10.89 37.36 -3.40
C THR A 307 -11.79 36.16 -3.08
N GLY A 308 -13.10 36.29 -3.27
CA GLY A 308 -14.07 35.21 -3.07
C GLY A 308 -13.77 34.01 -3.97
N ALA A 309 -13.45 34.22 -5.25
CA ALA A 309 -13.07 33.17 -6.18
C ALA A 309 -11.78 32.45 -5.74
N CYS A 310 -10.78 33.19 -5.22
CA CYS A 310 -9.55 32.59 -4.65
C CYS A 310 -9.85 31.66 -3.48
N TYR A 311 -10.72 32.07 -2.54
CA TYR A 311 -11.13 31.19 -1.43
C TYR A 311 -11.83 29.93 -1.91
N VAL A 312 -12.83 30.09 -2.78
CA VAL A 312 -13.57 28.93 -3.33
C VAL A 312 -12.62 27.99 -4.05
N LEU A 313 -11.76 28.50 -4.91
CA LEU A 313 -10.80 27.71 -5.67
C LEU A 313 -9.83 26.94 -4.75
N CYS A 314 -9.27 27.61 -3.73
CA CYS A 314 -8.37 26.98 -2.77
C CYS A 314 -9.07 25.87 -1.96
N VAL A 315 -10.34 26.05 -1.56
CA VAL A 315 -11.12 25.02 -0.87
C VAL A 315 -11.39 23.84 -1.79
N LEU A 316 -11.79 24.07 -3.04
CA LEU A 316 -12.03 23.00 -4.03
C LEU A 316 -10.76 22.20 -4.33
N ILE A 317 -9.63 22.87 -4.55
CA ILE A 317 -8.33 22.21 -4.77
C ILE A 317 -7.96 21.38 -3.54
N THR A 318 -8.11 21.93 -2.34
CA THR A 318 -7.81 21.21 -1.09
C THR A 318 -8.67 19.95 -0.96
N HIS A 319 -9.97 20.03 -1.26
CA HIS A 319 -10.87 18.88 -1.23
C HIS A 319 -10.43 17.77 -2.21
N VAL A 320 -10.15 18.14 -3.46
CA VAL A 320 -9.68 17.18 -4.48
C VAL A 320 -8.36 16.53 -4.07
N VAL A 321 -7.40 17.34 -3.57
CA VAL A 321 -6.10 16.85 -3.11
C VAL A 321 -6.26 15.93 -1.90
N ALA A 322 -7.05 16.33 -0.91
CA ALA A 322 -7.32 15.53 0.28
C ALA A 322 -7.98 14.20 -0.10
N LYS A 323 -9.00 14.22 -0.95
CA LYS A 323 -9.68 13.01 -1.42
C LYS A 323 -8.72 12.05 -2.11
N ASN A 324 -7.84 12.54 -2.99
CA ASN A 324 -6.90 11.68 -3.72
C ASN A 324 -5.76 11.16 -2.82
N LEU A 325 -5.26 11.99 -1.89
CA LEU A 325 -4.19 11.57 -0.99
C LEU A 325 -4.63 10.51 0.03
N PHE A 326 -5.89 10.57 0.49
CA PHE A 326 -6.40 9.66 1.52
C PHE A 326 -7.31 8.54 0.98
N ALA A 327 -7.65 8.55 -0.32
CA ALA A 327 -8.39 7.45 -0.96
C ALA A 327 -7.58 6.12 -0.95
N THR A 328 -6.25 6.21 -0.89
CA THR A 328 -5.35 5.04 -0.86
C THR A 328 -5.49 4.23 0.44
N ASP A 329 -5.74 4.85 1.58
CA ASP A 329 -5.83 4.16 2.87
C ASP A 329 -7.12 3.32 2.99
N GLU A 330 -8.26 3.84 2.54
CA GLU A 330 -9.54 3.13 2.55
C GLU A 330 -9.53 1.96 1.56
N SER A 331 -8.96 2.16 0.37
CA SER A 331 -8.77 1.10 -0.61
C SER A 331 -7.82 0.01 -0.11
N GLY A 332 -6.77 0.37 0.64
CA GLY A 332 -5.84 -0.56 1.26
C GLY A 332 -6.52 -1.46 2.30
N GLN A 333 -7.35 -0.90 3.17
CA GLN A 333 -8.11 -1.70 4.15
C GLN A 333 -9.09 -2.68 3.49
N LEU A 334 -9.81 -2.22 2.46
CA LEU A 334 -10.73 -3.07 1.71
C LEU A 334 -9.97 -4.19 0.98
N GLN A 335 -8.81 -3.89 0.42
CA GLN A 335 -7.95 -4.86 -0.24
C GLN A 335 -7.41 -5.91 0.73
N ARG A 336 -7.00 -5.53 1.95
CA ARG A 336 -6.62 -6.47 3.03
C ARG A 336 -7.76 -7.42 3.38
N GLN A 337 -8.97 -6.91 3.55
CA GLN A 337 -10.16 -7.73 3.84
C GLN A 337 -10.44 -8.71 2.70
N LEU A 338 -10.35 -8.25 1.45
CA LEU A 338 -10.54 -9.08 0.27
C LEU A 338 -9.49 -10.20 0.19
N VAL A 339 -8.22 -9.88 0.41
CA VAL A 339 -7.13 -10.87 0.40
C VAL A 339 -7.30 -11.87 1.53
N ALA A 340 -7.70 -11.44 2.74
CA ALA A 340 -7.97 -12.34 3.86
C ALA A 340 -9.14 -13.30 3.57
N ILE A 341 -10.21 -12.81 2.92
CA ILE A 341 -11.33 -13.64 2.47
C ILE A 341 -10.87 -14.65 1.42
N LYS A 342 -10.11 -14.20 0.41
CA LYS A 342 -9.59 -15.08 -0.65
C LYS A 342 -8.60 -16.13 -0.14
N ALA A 343 -7.84 -15.84 0.91
CA ALA A 343 -6.90 -16.77 1.52
C ALA A 343 -7.58 -17.80 2.46
N ASN A 344 -8.89 -17.69 2.68
CA ASN A 344 -9.62 -18.68 3.47
C ASN A 344 -9.78 -19.98 2.68
N GLU A 345 -9.20 -21.08 3.21
CA GLU A 345 -9.18 -22.39 2.57
C GLU A 345 -10.59 -22.94 2.27
N GLN A 346 -11.49 -22.86 3.24
CA GLN A 346 -12.86 -23.38 3.07
C GLN A 346 -13.62 -22.63 1.97
N LEU A 347 -13.46 -21.31 1.90
CA LEU A 347 -14.08 -20.49 0.87
C LEU A 347 -13.48 -20.80 -0.50
N PHE A 348 -12.16 -20.97 -0.59
CA PHE A 348 -11.48 -21.34 -1.84
C PHE A 348 -11.96 -22.70 -2.35
N VAL A 349 -11.92 -23.75 -1.52
CA VAL A 349 -12.35 -25.11 -1.92
C VAL A 349 -13.83 -25.12 -2.32
N THR A 350 -14.68 -24.43 -1.57
CA THR A 350 -16.12 -24.33 -1.90
C THR A 350 -16.31 -23.62 -3.25
N ALA A 351 -15.63 -22.50 -3.46
CA ALA A 351 -15.70 -21.75 -4.70
C ALA A 351 -15.18 -22.55 -5.90
N LEU A 352 -14.11 -23.31 -5.70
CA LEU A 352 -13.50 -24.16 -6.72
C LEU A 352 -14.43 -25.33 -7.10
N LYS A 353 -14.99 -26.04 -6.12
CA LYS A 353 -15.91 -27.17 -6.35
C LYS A 353 -17.25 -26.76 -6.99
N GLN A 354 -17.60 -25.48 -6.97
CA GLN A 354 -18.75 -24.95 -7.72
C GLN A 354 -18.47 -24.73 -9.21
N GLN A 355 -17.19 -24.79 -9.63
CA GLN A 355 -16.80 -24.63 -11.03
C GLN A 355 -16.92 -25.94 -11.81
N PRO A 356 -17.02 -25.86 -13.16
CA PRO A 356 -16.95 -27.04 -14.01
C PRO A 356 -15.68 -27.85 -13.76
N TYR A 357 -15.82 -29.15 -13.70
CA TYR A 357 -14.72 -30.10 -13.52
C TYR A 357 -14.39 -30.79 -14.84
N TYR A 358 -13.11 -30.92 -15.13
CA TYR A 358 -12.53 -31.54 -16.33
C TYR A 358 -11.57 -32.64 -15.91
N ALA A 359 -12.03 -33.89 -15.95
CA ALA A 359 -11.23 -35.06 -15.57
C ALA A 359 -9.95 -35.21 -16.42
N GLU A 360 -10.02 -34.79 -17.67
CA GLU A 360 -8.91 -34.83 -18.62
C GLU A 360 -7.68 -34.04 -18.13
N ALA A 361 -7.87 -33.01 -17.34
CA ALA A 361 -6.77 -32.24 -16.74
C ALA A 361 -5.99 -33.03 -15.66
N GLU A 362 -6.64 -34.04 -15.07
CA GLU A 362 -6.03 -34.94 -14.10
C GLU A 362 -5.49 -36.23 -14.74
N GLU A 363 -6.12 -36.72 -15.80
CA GLU A 363 -5.76 -37.98 -16.47
C GLU A 363 -4.65 -37.79 -17.51
N MET A 364 -4.68 -36.67 -18.25
CA MET A 364 -3.71 -36.39 -19.31
C MET A 364 -2.49 -35.66 -18.76
N ARG A 365 -1.31 -36.00 -19.26
CA ARG A 365 -0.03 -35.39 -18.88
C ARG A 365 0.68 -34.83 -20.11
N SER A 366 0.87 -33.51 -20.12
CA SER A 366 1.71 -32.87 -21.12
C SER A 366 3.19 -32.95 -20.76
N CYS A 367 4.06 -33.02 -21.77
CA CYS A 367 5.50 -32.92 -21.56
C CYS A 367 5.92 -31.51 -21.09
N ILE A 368 5.07 -30.49 -21.30
CA ILE A 368 5.31 -29.11 -20.83
C ILE A 368 4.86 -29.01 -19.37
N GLN A 369 5.78 -29.33 -18.48
CA GLN A 369 5.50 -29.41 -17.04
C GLN A 369 6.62 -28.81 -16.22
N TRP A 370 6.25 -28.04 -15.17
CA TRP A 370 7.16 -27.42 -14.21
C TRP A 370 6.70 -27.63 -12.78
N GLY A 371 7.66 -27.53 -11.84
CA GLY A 371 7.42 -27.79 -10.43
C GLY A 371 7.48 -29.27 -10.09
N ASN A 372 6.89 -29.64 -8.97
CA ASN A 372 6.86 -31.03 -8.49
C ASN A 372 5.65 -31.80 -9.08
N PRO A 373 5.86 -32.82 -9.90
CA PRO A 373 4.76 -33.63 -10.47
C PRO A 373 3.83 -34.27 -9.44
N GLU A 374 4.35 -34.53 -8.23
CA GLU A 374 3.62 -35.18 -7.13
C GLU A 374 2.98 -34.15 -6.17
N ALA A 375 3.03 -32.85 -6.48
CA ALA A 375 2.40 -31.83 -5.66
C ALA A 375 0.88 -32.02 -5.61
N SER A 376 0.30 -31.79 -4.43
CA SER A 376 -1.16 -31.89 -4.20
C SER A 376 -1.94 -30.83 -4.98
N LEU A 377 -1.32 -29.71 -5.29
CA LEU A 377 -1.91 -28.64 -6.09
C LEU A 377 -1.35 -28.68 -7.52
N ARG A 378 -2.23 -28.93 -8.47
CA ARG A 378 -1.90 -28.97 -9.89
C ARG A 378 -2.65 -27.88 -10.65
N ILE A 379 -1.91 -27.09 -11.42
CA ILE A 379 -2.46 -26.10 -12.33
C ILE A 379 -2.29 -26.60 -13.76
N THR A 380 -3.39 -26.74 -14.49
CA THR A 380 -3.40 -27.08 -15.93
C THR A 380 -3.82 -25.87 -16.73
N ILE A 381 -3.06 -25.50 -17.76
CA ILE A 381 -3.26 -24.28 -18.54
C ILE A 381 -3.42 -24.63 -20.02
N LEU A 382 -4.57 -24.30 -20.59
CA LEU A 382 -4.72 -24.23 -22.04
C LEU A 382 -4.23 -22.87 -22.50
N SER A 383 -3.14 -22.82 -23.25
CA SER A 383 -2.44 -21.59 -23.61
C SER A 383 -2.22 -21.48 -25.13
N ASN A 384 -2.14 -20.25 -25.64
CA ASN A 384 -1.70 -19.97 -26.99
C ASN A 384 -0.42 -19.12 -26.93
N PRO A 385 0.70 -19.57 -27.51
CA PRO A 385 1.99 -18.86 -27.48
C PRO A 385 1.96 -17.44 -28.04
N HIS A 386 1.04 -17.12 -28.93
CA HIS A 386 0.91 -15.79 -29.56
C HIS A 386 -0.09 -14.87 -28.86
N CYS A 387 -0.86 -15.36 -27.90
CA CYS A 387 -1.92 -14.61 -27.22
C CYS A 387 -1.33 -13.70 -26.13
N ASN A 388 -1.61 -12.39 -26.16
CA ASN A 388 -1.13 -11.43 -25.16
C ASN A 388 -1.66 -11.70 -23.72
N PRO A 389 -2.92 -12.07 -23.50
CA PRO A 389 -3.37 -12.56 -22.20
C PRO A 389 -2.58 -13.76 -21.68
N CYS A 390 -2.18 -14.70 -22.57
CA CYS A 390 -1.38 -15.87 -22.20
C CYS A 390 0.03 -15.48 -21.73
N VAL A 391 0.64 -14.46 -22.35
CA VAL A 391 1.92 -13.89 -21.89
C VAL A 391 1.81 -13.40 -20.46
N ARG A 392 0.77 -12.63 -20.15
CA ARG A 392 0.56 -12.09 -18.79
C ARG A 392 0.32 -13.22 -17.79
N MET A 393 -0.44 -14.25 -18.19
CA MET A 393 -0.69 -15.42 -17.36
C MET A 393 0.61 -16.18 -17.09
N HIS A 394 1.43 -16.41 -18.11
CA HIS A 394 2.70 -17.11 -17.97
C HIS A 394 3.65 -16.43 -16.97
N ARG A 395 3.78 -15.07 -17.02
CA ARG A 395 4.56 -14.32 -16.04
C ARG A 395 4.08 -14.50 -14.60
N LYS A 396 2.76 -14.56 -14.40
CA LYS A 396 2.17 -14.80 -13.07
C LYS A 396 2.44 -16.23 -12.59
N ILE A 397 2.36 -17.19 -13.48
CA ILE A 397 2.69 -18.60 -13.19
C ILE A 397 4.17 -18.77 -12.85
N ASP A 398 5.08 -18.14 -13.61
CA ASP A 398 6.52 -18.19 -13.32
C ASP A 398 6.83 -17.60 -11.94
N ALA A 399 6.23 -16.46 -11.59
CA ALA A 399 6.35 -15.88 -10.25
C ALA A 399 5.78 -16.81 -9.16
N LEU A 400 4.63 -17.46 -9.43
CA LEU A 400 4.03 -18.39 -8.49
C LEU A 400 4.91 -19.63 -8.28
N LEU A 401 5.48 -20.20 -9.34
CA LEU A 401 6.40 -21.34 -9.28
C LEU A 401 7.63 -21.04 -8.42
N ARG A 402 8.25 -19.87 -8.61
CA ARG A 402 9.41 -19.44 -7.80
C ARG A 402 9.08 -19.33 -6.31
N ARG A 403 7.87 -18.88 -5.96
CA ARG A 403 7.43 -18.73 -4.57
C ARG A 403 6.97 -20.04 -3.93
N ALA A 404 6.25 -20.86 -4.69
CA ALA A 404 5.66 -22.11 -4.20
C ALA A 404 6.67 -23.27 -4.15
N GLY A 405 7.70 -23.25 -4.99
CA GLY A 405 8.71 -24.32 -5.06
C GLY A 405 8.07 -25.68 -5.34
N ASP A 406 8.43 -26.68 -4.55
CA ASP A 406 7.98 -28.08 -4.71
C ASP A 406 6.52 -28.33 -4.31
N LYS A 407 5.79 -27.32 -3.86
CA LYS A 407 4.38 -27.43 -3.45
C LYS A 407 3.39 -27.32 -4.62
N LEU A 408 3.87 -27.05 -5.81
CA LEU A 408 3.05 -26.78 -7.00
C LEU A 408 3.50 -27.62 -8.20
N SER A 409 2.53 -28.13 -8.94
CA SER A 409 2.70 -28.73 -10.28
C SER A 409 1.97 -27.86 -11.31
N VAL A 410 2.63 -27.52 -12.41
CA VAL A 410 2.03 -26.76 -13.50
C VAL A 410 2.25 -27.50 -14.81
N GLN A 411 1.19 -27.69 -15.60
CA GLN A 411 1.29 -28.24 -16.95
C GLN A 411 0.58 -27.35 -17.97
N TYR A 412 1.10 -27.33 -19.20
CA TYR A 412 0.55 -26.56 -20.31
C TYR A 412 0.10 -27.44 -21.45
N PHE A 413 -1.09 -27.21 -21.96
CA PHE A 413 -1.55 -27.69 -23.25
C PHE A 413 -1.57 -26.49 -24.22
N LEU A 414 -0.83 -26.61 -25.33
CA LEU A 414 -0.73 -25.52 -26.31
C LEU A 414 -1.85 -25.63 -27.36
N SER A 415 -2.41 -24.50 -27.72
CA SER A 415 -3.42 -24.38 -28.76
C SER A 415 -2.99 -23.30 -29.77
N SER A 416 -3.26 -23.52 -31.05
CA SER A 416 -3.11 -22.52 -32.09
C SER A 416 -4.47 -22.24 -32.74
N PHE A 417 -4.62 -21.07 -33.37
CA PHE A 417 -5.82 -20.67 -34.09
C PHE A 417 -5.75 -21.05 -35.57
N ASN A 418 -4.55 -21.26 -36.10
CA ASN A 418 -4.27 -21.61 -37.48
C ASN A 418 -2.97 -22.42 -37.61
N ASP A 419 -2.72 -22.98 -38.78
CA ASP A 419 -1.54 -23.79 -39.05
C ASP A 419 -0.24 -23.01 -39.02
N GLU A 420 -0.26 -21.71 -39.36
CA GLU A 420 0.94 -20.85 -39.31
C GLU A 420 1.49 -20.70 -37.88
N LEU A 421 0.58 -20.68 -36.89
CA LEU A 421 0.94 -20.58 -35.48
C LEU A 421 1.31 -21.94 -34.85
N LEU A 422 1.01 -23.03 -35.55
CA LEU A 422 1.32 -24.41 -35.08
C LEU A 422 2.84 -24.62 -34.98
N GLU A 423 3.63 -23.99 -35.84
CA GLU A 423 5.09 -24.07 -35.79
C GLU A 423 5.66 -23.65 -34.44
N SER A 424 5.13 -22.58 -33.86
CA SER A 424 5.54 -22.16 -32.52
C SER A 424 5.24 -23.19 -31.44
N ASN A 425 4.15 -23.94 -31.57
CA ASN A 425 3.84 -25.04 -30.65
C ASN A 425 4.86 -26.17 -30.82
N ARG A 426 5.26 -26.52 -32.06
CA ARG A 426 6.31 -27.52 -32.33
C ARG A 426 7.63 -27.12 -31.67
N VAL A 427 8.03 -25.86 -31.85
CA VAL A 427 9.25 -25.31 -31.25
C VAL A 427 9.24 -25.48 -29.74
N LEU A 428 8.18 -25.00 -29.09
CA LEU A 428 8.08 -25.03 -27.63
C LEU A 428 8.03 -26.47 -27.08
N VAL A 429 7.35 -27.40 -27.76
CA VAL A 429 7.37 -28.83 -27.42
C VAL A 429 8.77 -29.42 -27.62
N GLY A 430 9.46 -29.06 -28.74
CA GLY A 430 10.83 -29.47 -29.01
C GLY A 430 11.81 -29.03 -27.94
N ILE A 431 11.71 -27.78 -27.49
CA ILE A 431 12.50 -27.22 -26.39
C ILE A 431 12.31 -28.05 -25.11
N MET A 432 11.07 -28.35 -24.73
CA MET A 432 10.80 -29.15 -23.52
C MET A 432 11.38 -30.55 -23.55
N ARG A 433 11.56 -31.10 -24.73
CA ARG A 433 12.14 -32.44 -24.89
C ARG A 433 13.67 -32.46 -24.98
N GLN A 434 14.25 -31.36 -25.39
CA GLN A 434 15.70 -31.25 -25.66
C GLN A 434 16.48 -30.65 -24.48
N TYR A 435 15.89 -29.72 -23.74
CA TYR A 435 16.54 -28.98 -22.66
C TYR A 435 16.08 -29.48 -21.27
N SER A 436 16.88 -29.19 -20.25
CA SER A 436 16.47 -29.44 -18.86
C SER A 436 15.26 -28.57 -18.49
N GLN A 437 14.50 -28.97 -17.48
CA GLN A 437 13.28 -28.27 -17.05
C GLN A 437 13.52 -26.78 -16.75
N ASN A 438 14.64 -26.43 -16.12
CA ASN A 438 14.99 -25.03 -15.82
C ASN A 438 15.39 -24.25 -17.05
N GLU A 439 16.18 -24.83 -17.95
CA GLU A 439 16.56 -24.20 -19.23
C GLU A 439 15.34 -23.99 -20.12
N ALA A 440 14.48 -25.00 -20.22
CA ALA A 440 13.24 -24.93 -20.97
C ALA A 440 12.33 -23.81 -20.44
N LEU A 441 12.20 -23.66 -19.10
CA LEU A 441 11.44 -22.57 -18.51
C LEU A 441 12.01 -21.19 -18.88
N HIS A 442 13.33 -21.05 -18.88
CA HIS A 442 14.00 -19.84 -19.33
C HIS A 442 13.68 -19.52 -20.79
N LEU A 443 13.74 -20.52 -21.69
CA LEU A 443 13.43 -20.35 -23.11
C LEU A 443 11.95 -20.04 -23.35
N PHE A 444 11.03 -20.61 -22.55
CA PHE A 444 9.62 -20.23 -22.56
C PHE A 444 9.40 -18.77 -22.14
N ASN A 445 10.10 -18.31 -21.10
CA ASN A 445 10.07 -16.89 -20.70
C ASN A 445 10.57 -15.99 -21.83
N GLU A 446 11.68 -16.36 -22.47
CA GLU A 446 12.25 -15.59 -23.59
C GLU A 446 11.34 -15.59 -24.82
N TRP A 447 10.68 -16.71 -25.13
CA TRP A 447 9.64 -16.74 -26.17
C TRP A 447 8.55 -15.70 -25.90
N TYR A 448 7.98 -15.71 -24.70
CA TYR A 448 6.91 -14.78 -24.35
C TYR A 448 7.34 -13.33 -24.25
N GLU A 449 8.61 -13.05 -23.97
CA GLU A 449 9.14 -11.69 -23.91
C GLU A 449 9.51 -11.12 -25.28
N LYS A 450 10.21 -11.91 -26.09
CA LYS A 450 10.81 -11.46 -27.35
C LYS A 450 10.46 -12.35 -28.54
N GLY A 451 10.53 -13.68 -28.39
CA GLY A 451 10.47 -14.65 -29.49
C GLY A 451 9.18 -14.55 -30.31
N LYS A 452 8.03 -14.33 -29.68
CA LYS A 452 6.77 -14.18 -30.41
C LYS A 452 6.73 -12.96 -31.36
N SER A 453 7.54 -11.95 -31.12
CA SER A 453 7.64 -10.75 -31.97
C SER A 453 8.60 -10.92 -33.13
N ALA A 454 9.55 -11.84 -33.02
CA ALA A 454 10.53 -12.18 -34.04
C ALA A 454 10.74 -13.72 -34.06
N PRO A 455 9.72 -14.53 -34.46
CA PRO A 455 9.77 -15.98 -34.35
C PRO A 455 10.94 -16.61 -35.10
N GLN A 456 11.29 -16.12 -36.28
CA GLN A 456 12.36 -16.66 -37.11
C GLN A 456 13.74 -16.47 -36.45
N ASP A 457 13.97 -15.33 -35.80
CA ASP A 457 15.23 -15.08 -35.08
C ASP A 457 15.33 -16.03 -33.88
N PHE A 458 14.23 -16.21 -33.12
CA PHE A 458 14.19 -17.16 -32.02
C PHE A 458 14.46 -18.60 -32.46
N TYR A 459 13.91 -19.03 -33.62
CA TYR A 459 14.13 -20.36 -34.15
C TYR A 459 15.58 -20.56 -34.61
N ALA A 460 16.23 -19.52 -35.11
CA ALA A 460 17.63 -19.57 -35.50
C ALA A 460 18.59 -19.65 -34.31
N ASP A 461 18.28 -18.92 -33.23
CA ASP A 461 19.10 -18.88 -32.03
C ASP A 461 19.02 -20.18 -31.22
N TYR A 462 17.87 -20.87 -31.28
CA TYR A 462 17.63 -22.12 -30.54
C TYR A 462 17.25 -23.26 -31.52
N PRO A 463 18.25 -23.93 -32.14
CA PRO A 463 18.00 -25.06 -33.01
C PRO A 463 17.40 -26.22 -32.22
N TYR A 464 16.25 -26.67 -32.63
CA TYR A 464 15.47 -27.73 -31.99
C TYR A 464 15.02 -28.74 -33.03
N ASP A 465 14.79 -29.97 -32.60
CA ASP A 465 14.18 -30.98 -33.45
C ASP A 465 12.64 -30.84 -33.44
N SER A 466 12.13 -30.00 -34.35
CA SER A 466 10.69 -29.75 -34.48
C SER A 466 9.94 -30.84 -35.26
N VAL A 467 10.65 -31.71 -35.91
CA VAL A 467 10.10 -32.66 -36.89
C VAL A 467 10.07 -34.11 -36.36
N GLY A 468 10.47 -34.31 -35.09
CA GLY A 468 10.48 -35.62 -34.47
C GLY A 468 9.07 -36.21 -34.25
N GLU A 469 8.89 -37.53 -34.47
CA GLU A 469 7.63 -38.26 -34.20
C GLU A 469 7.09 -37.94 -32.78
N ALA A 470 7.99 -37.79 -31.80
CA ALA A 470 7.64 -37.47 -30.43
C ALA A 470 7.00 -36.08 -30.23
N VAL A 471 7.35 -35.10 -31.08
CA VAL A 471 6.75 -33.75 -31.06
C VAL A 471 5.31 -33.84 -31.61
N GLU A 472 5.11 -34.53 -32.71
CA GLU A 472 3.76 -34.72 -33.30
C GLU A 472 2.82 -35.51 -32.38
N VAL A 473 3.32 -36.51 -31.67
CA VAL A 473 2.53 -37.25 -30.66
C VAL A 473 2.07 -36.29 -29.53
N GLU A 474 2.94 -35.42 -29.06
CA GLU A 474 2.59 -34.45 -28.03
C GLU A 474 1.58 -33.41 -28.53
N LEU A 475 1.75 -32.89 -29.75
CA LEU A 475 0.78 -31.97 -30.36
C LEU A 475 -0.59 -32.62 -30.56
N ALA A 476 -0.61 -33.92 -30.96
CA ALA A 476 -1.84 -34.70 -31.03
C ALA A 476 -2.52 -34.85 -29.64
N LEU A 477 -1.71 -35.04 -28.58
CA LEU A 477 -2.18 -35.04 -27.20
C LEU A 477 -2.81 -33.68 -26.81
N HIS A 478 -2.17 -32.56 -27.16
CA HIS A 478 -2.72 -31.23 -26.91
C HIS A 478 -4.03 -30.97 -27.65
N ALA A 479 -4.09 -31.39 -28.94
CA ALA A 479 -5.32 -31.29 -29.73
C ALA A 479 -6.44 -32.14 -29.12
N ARG A 480 -6.11 -33.37 -28.68
CA ARG A 480 -7.04 -34.28 -28.02
C ARG A 480 -7.58 -33.72 -26.71
N PHE A 481 -6.72 -33.10 -25.88
CA PHE A 481 -7.14 -32.41 -24.65
C PHE A 481 -8.15 -31.30 -24.94
N LYS A 482 -7.87 -30.44 -25.93
CA LYS A 482 -8.77 -29.36 -26.33
C LYS A 482 -10.12 -29.89 -26.85
N GLU A 483 -10.11 -30.97 -27.64
CA GLU A 483 -11.30 -31.62 -28.17
C GLU A 483 -12.18 -32.18 -27.05
N LEU A 484 -11.60 -32.99 -26.15
CA LEU A 484 -12.32 -33.63 -25.05
C LEU A 484 -12.90 -32.62 -24.05
N THR A 485 -12.13 -31.61 -23.68
CA THR A 485 -12.58 -30.56 -22.74
C THR A 485 -13.50 -29.53 -23.38
N ASN A 486 -13.52 -29.45 -24.70
CA ASN A 486 -14.24 -28.41 -25.47
C ASN A 486 -13.90 -26.97 -25.01
N LEU A 487 -12.70 -26.75 -24.48
CA LEU A 487 -12.23 -25.42 -24.08
C LEU A 487 -11.81 -24.60 -25.31
N GLN A 488 -12.40 -23.41 -25.47
CA GLN A 488 -12.17 -22.55 -26.64
C GLN A 488 -11.32 -21.32 -26.31
N ALA A 489 -11.36 -20.83 -25.08
CA ALA A 489 -10.67 -19.60 -24.69
C ALA A 489 -9.25 -19.87 -24.21
N THR A 490 -8.31 -18.97 -24.54
CA THR A 490 -6.94 -18.98 -24.00
C THR A 490 -6.58 -17.62 -23.40
N PRO A 491 -5.96 -17.57 -22.21
CA PRO A 491 -5.64 -18.71 -21.35
C PRO A 491 -6.87 -19.21 -20.58
N THR A 492 -7.05 -20.53 -20.52
CA THR A 492 -7.95 -21.17 -19.55
C THR A 492 -7.10 -21.88 -18.50
N VAL A 493 -7.43 -21.68 -17.23
CA VAL A 493 -6.69 -22.23 -16.09
C VAL A 493 -7.60 -23.17 -15.31
N LEU A 494 -7.14 -24.38 -15.09
CA LEU A 494 -7.78 -25.38 -14.25
C LEU A 494 -6.91 -25.65 -13.02
N ILE A 495 -7.54 -25.84 -11.88
CA ILE A 495 -6.89 -26.14 -10.59
C ILE A 495 -7.43 -27.49 -10.13
N ASN A 496 -6.59 -28.52 -10.05
CA ASN A 496 -7.00 -29.91 -9.78
C ASN A 496 -8.25 -30.30 -10.58
N GLY A 497 -8.24 -30.03 -11.89
CA GLY A 497 -9.34 -30.34 -12.82
C GLY A 497 -10.51 -29.35 -12.81
N TYR A 498 -10.66 -28.50 -11.80
CA TYR A 498 -11.73 -27.49 -11.73
C TYR A 498 -11.34 -26.20 -12.44
N LEU A 499 -12.27 -25.58 -13.16
CA LEU A 499 -12.06 -24.25 -13.74
C LEU A 499 -11.75 -23.23 -12.63
N LYS A 500 -10.71 -22.43 -12.80
CA LYS A 500 -10.35 -21.39 -11.83
C LYS A 500 -11.51 -20.38 -11.66
N PRO A 501 -12.01 -20.12 -10.44
CA PRO A 501 -13.05 -19.11 -10.22
C PRO A 501 -12.61 -17.72 -10.69
N THR A 502 -13.50 -16.97 -11.33
CA THR A 502 -13.17 -15.68 -11.98
C THR A 502 -12.68 -14.60 -11.02
N TYR A 503 -13.12 -14.64 -9.77
CA TYR A 503 -12.73 -13.67 -8.72
C TYR A 503 -11.45 -14.03 -7.97
N TYR A 504 -10.82 -15.19 -8.26
CA TYR A 504 -9.47 -15.52 -7.81
C TYR A 504 -8.46 -15.18 -8.90
N ASP A 505 -7.40 -14.46 -8.53
CA ASP A 505 -6.21 -14.30 -9.37
C ASP A 505 -5.26 -15.48 -9.19
N ILE A 506 -4.30 -15.62 -10.12
CA ILE A 506 -3.34 -16.73 -10.03
C ILE A 506 -2.41 -16.57 -8.81
N GLU A 507 -2.12 -15.34 -8.44
CA GLU A 507 -1.30 -15.02 -7.27
C GLU A 507 -1.98 -15.43 -5.95
N ASP A 508 -3.32 -15.42 -5.89
CA ASP A 508 -4.09 -15.85 -4.71
C ASP A 508 -3.87 -17.34 -4.43
N ILE A 509 -3.54 -18.14 -5.45
CA ILE A 509 -3.34 -19.60 -5.35
C ILE A 509 -2.13 -19.94 -4.46
N PHE A 510 -1.18 -19.03 -4.32
CA PHE A 510 -0.04 -19.21 -3.41
C PHE A 510 -0.47 -19.57 -1.98
N TYR A 511 -1.56 -19.00 -1.49
CA TYR A 511 -2.06 -19.24 -0.13
C TYR A 511 -2.72 -20.62 0.04
N HIS A 512 -2.92 -21.35 -1.06
CA HIS A 512 -3.62 -22.64 -1.12
C HIS A 512 -2.72 -23.79 -1.55
N THR A 513 -1.41 -23.58 -1.63
CA THR A 513 -0.45 -24.61 -2.06
C THR A 513 -0.38 -25.84 -1.13
N GLU A 514 -0.86 -25.73 0.11
CA GLU A 514 -0.95 -26.82 1.08
C GLU A 514 -2.40 -27.35 1.27
N THR A 515 -3.36 -26.75 0.56
CA THR A 515 -4.76 -27.15 0.65
C THR A 515 -4.99 -28.49 -0.03
N ILE A 516 -5.58 -29.43 0.70
CA ILE A 516 -5.98 -30.72 0.16
C ILE A 516 -7.38 -30.56 -0.47
N ILE A 517 -7.45 -30.69 -1.79
CA ILE A 517 -8.70 -30.64 -2.55
C ILE A 517 -9.12 -32.08 -2.82
N ASN A 518 -9.93 -32.65 -1.92
CA ASN A 518 -10.51 -33.99 -2.04
C ASN A 518 -11.76 -34.00 -2.92
#